data_422ca8196eb9cd033a9a622ae288fb30
#
_entry.id   422ca8196eb9cd033a9a622ae288fb30
#
_cell.length_a   1.000
_cell.length_b   1.000
_cell.length_c   1.000
_cell.angle_alpha   90.00
_cell.angle_beta   90.00
_cell.angle_gamma   90.00
#
_symmetry.space_group_name_H-M   'P 1'
#
loop_
_entity.id
_entity.type
_entity.pdbx_description
1 polymer ?
#
loop_
_entity_poly.entity_id
_entity_poly.type
_entity_poly.pdbx_seq_one_letter_code
_entity_poly.pdbx_strand_id
1 'polypeptide(L)'
;MTIRRAAVEEASVLTTIALEAKRYWGYPEHWIKHWESDLTVSPEFVRDNHVYVAEADGEVRGFYALCVGEEKEHELDRKAELEHLWVSPDFIGTGIGKELFLDAMERAAALDVRDVELSADPNAAGFYTRMGATQIGEVDSPIDGTERKLPRLKITP
;
A
#
# COMPACT_ATOMS: atom_id res chain seq x y z
N MET A 1 0.28 -19.90 -3.00
CA MET A 1 0.25 -18.64 -2.27
C MET A 1 -1.20 -18.31 -1.92
N THR A 2 -1.42 -17.84 -0.72
CA THR A 2 -2.75 -17.48 -0.23
C THR A 2 -2.75 -16.01 0.20
N ILE A 3 -3.79 -15.27 -0.18
CA ILE A 3 -4.02 -13.91 0.33
C ILE A 3 -5.12 -14.02 1.39
N ARG A 4 -4.81 -13.59 2.60
CA ARG A 4 -5.70 -13.69 3.76
C ARG A 4 -5.68 -12.41 4.58
N ARG A 5 -6.68 -12.25 5.41
CA ARG A 5 -6.72 -11.16 6.39
C ARG A 5 -5.50 -11.23 7.31
N ALA A 6 -4.85 -10.09 7.55
CA ALA A 6 -3.78 -10.01 8.53
C ALA A 6 -4.31 -10.16 9.95
N ALA A 7 -3.57 -10.85 10.80
CA ALA A 7 -3.83 -10.88 12.23
C ALA A 7 -3.19 -9.65 12.89
N VAL A 8 -3.81 -9.12 13.95
CA VAL A 8 -3.29 -7.95 14.67
C VAL A 8 -1.89 -8.21 15.25
N GLU A 9 -1.59 -9.44 15.60
CA GLU A 9 -0.28 -9.87 16.11
C GLU A 9 0.82 -9.81 15.05
N GLU A 10 0.45 -9.71 13.77
CA GLU A 10 1.40 -9.63 12.66
C GLU A 10 1.87 -8.19 12.37
N ALA A 11 1.36 -7.21 13.09
CA ALA A 11 1.67 -5.80 12.83
C ALA A 11 3.18 -5.51 12.73
N SER A 12 3.98 -6.07 13.62
CA SER A 12 5.44 -5.87 13.62
C SER A 12 6.11 -6.48 12.38
N VAL A 13 5.62 -7.63 11.91
CA VAL A 13 6.09 -8.27 10.67
C VAL A 13 5.80 -7.37 9.47
N LEU A 14 4.61 -6.78 9.42
CA LEU A 14 4.21 -5.89 8.33
C LEU A 14 5.08 -4.62 8.32
N THR A 15 5.35 -4.04 9.48
CA THR A 15 6.25 -2.90 9.61
C THR A 15 7.65 -3.23 9.08
N THR A 16 8.19 -4.39 9.44
CA THR A 16 9.48 -4.86 8.96
C THR A 16 9.50 -4.97 7.43
N ILE A 17 8.45 -5.54 6.84
CA ILE A 17 8.35 -5.66 5.37
C ILE A 17 8.32 -4.28 4.72
N ALA A 18 7.53 -3.34 5.25
CA ALA A 18 7.44 -1.99 4.71
C ALA A 18 8.80 -1.27 4.74
N LEU A 19 9.51 -1.35 5.87
CA LEU A 19 10.83 -0.74 6.03
C LEU A 19 11.86 -1.36 5.08
N GLU A 20 11.91 -2.67 5.00
CA GLU A 20 12.85 -3.38 4.10
C GLU A 20 12.57 -3.09 2.63
N ALA A 21 11.29 -3.06 2.24
CA ALA A 21 10.89 -2.72 0.89
C ALA A 21 11.27 -1.27 0.52
N LYS A 22 11.11 -0.35 1.46
CA LYS A 22 11.52 1.05 1.26
C LYS A 22 13.04 1.17 1.11
N ARG A 23 13.81 0.44 1.92
CA ARG A 23 15.27 0.40 1.82
C ARG A 23 15.76 -0.17 0.50
N TYR A 24 15.02 -1.07 -0.08
CA TYR A 24 15.38 -1.70 -1.36
C TYR A 24 15.62 -0.68 -2.48
N TRP A 25 14.94 0.45 -2.44
CA TRP A 25 15.11 1.52 -3.44
C TRP A 25 16.40 2.32 -3.27
N GLY A 26 17.20 2.05 -2.24
CA GLY A 26 18.49 2.69 -2.04
C GLY A 26 18.46 4.07 -1.42
N TYR A 27 17.37 4.45 -0.77
CA TYR A 27 17.28 5.71 -0.04
C TYR A 27 18.27 5.75 1.12
N PRO A 28 18.82 6.95 1.46
CA PRO A 28 19.67 7.09 2.65
C PRO A 28 18.96 6.61 3.92
N GLU A 29 19.68 5.97 4.83
CA GLU A 29 19.10 5.41 6.05
C GLU A 29 18.43 6.47 6.94
N HIS A 30 18.96 7.71 6.96
CA HIS A 30 18.31 8.79 7.72
C HIS A 30 16.97 9.23 7.11
N TRP A 31 16.76 9.02 5.80
CA TRP A 31 15.44 9.21 5.18
C TRP A 31 14.46 8.11 5.61
N ILE A 32 14.91 6.87 5.63
CA ILE A 32 14.11 5.73 6.10
C ILE A 32 13.66 5.99 7.55
N LYS A 33 14.57 6.47 8.39
CA LYS A 33 14.25 6.81 9.78
C LYS A 33 13.20 7.92 9.87
N HIS A 34 13.29 8.93 9.00
CA HIS A 34 12.29 10.00 8.92
C HIS A 34 10.90 9.46 8.56
N TRP A 35 10.83 8.47 7.67
CA TRP A 35 9.57 7.84 7.26
C TRP A 35 9.10 6.72 8.17
N GLU A 36 9.82 6.39 9.20
CA GLU A 36 9.53 5.23 10.06
C GLU A 36 8.10 5.26 10.61
N SER A 37 7.61 6.43 11.05
CA SER A 37 6.24 6.56 11.54
C SER A 37 5.20 6.30 10.47
N ASP A 38 5.45 6.74 9.22
CA ASP A 38 4.54 6.52 8.09
C ASP A 38 4.53 5.05 7.64
N LEU A 39 5.64 4.34 7.87
CA LEU A 39 5.79 2.94 7.49
C LEU A 39 5.40 1.97 8.60
N THR A 40 5.15 2.48 9.80
CA THR A 40 4.75 1.65 10.94
C THR A 40 3.27 1.26 10.83
N VAL A 41 3.04 -0.04 10.92
CA VAL A 41 1.69 -0.62 10.96
C VAL A 41 1.43 -1.04 12.40
N SER A 42 0.42 -0.43 13.04
CA SER A 42 0.04 -0.77 14.41
C SER A 42 -1.00 -1.89 14.45
N PRO A 43 -1.13 -2.61 15.57
CA PRO A 43 -2.22 -3.57 15.75
C PRO A 43 -3.61 -2.96 15.54
N GLU A 44 -3.82 -1.72 16.03
CA GLU A 44 -5.07 -0.98 15.88
C GLU A 44 -5.36 -0.68 14.41
N PHE A 45 -4.33 -0.29 13.65
CA PHE A 45 -4.46 -0.06 12.21
C PHE A 45 -4.90 -1.34 11.48
N VAL A 46 -4.30 -2.48 11.82
CA VAL A 46 -4.68 -3.78 11.24
C VAL A 46 -6.12 -4.12 11.56
N ARG A 47 -6.55 -3.89 12.80
CA ARG A 47 -7.92 -4.16 13.24
C ARG A 47 -8.93 -3.28 12.51
N ASP A 48 -8.64 -2.00 12.34
CA ASP A 48 -9.61 -0.98 11.90
C ASP A 48 -9.66 -0.80 10.38
N ASN A 49 -8.74 -1.42 9.63
CA ASN A 49 -8.67 -1.28 8.18
C ASN A 49 -8.62 -2.64 7.48
N HIS A 50 -8.71 -2.63 6.17
CA HIS A 50 -8.66 -3.85 5.35
C HIS A 50 -7.19 -4.17 5.03
N VAL A 51 -6.56 -4.94 5.89
CA VAL A 51 -5.15 -5.33 5.77
C VAL A 51 -5.06 -6.82 5.45
N TYR A 52 -4.43 -7.15 4.33
CA TYR A 52 -4.32 -8.51 3.80
C TYR A 52 -2.88 -8.86 3.49
N VAL A 53 -2.52 -10.08 3.79
CA VAL A 53 -1.16 -10.59 3.57
C VAL A 53 -1.13 -11.67 2.50
N ALA A 54 -0.05 -11.71 1.76
CA ALA A 54 0.29 -12.81 0.88
C ALA A 54 1.20 -13.77 1.66
N GLU A 55 0.72 -14.98 1.86
CA GLU A 55 1.44 -16.01 2.60
C GLU A 55 1.75 -17.21 1.70
N ALA A 56 2.95 -17.73 1.79
CA ALA A 56 3.36 -18.97 1.17
C ALA A 56 4.37 -19.67 2.06
N ASP A 57 4.24 -20.98 2.18
CA ASP A 57 5.14 -21.83 3.00
C ASP A 57 5.26 -21.34 4.46
N GLY A 58 4.15 -20.84 5.02
CA GLY A 58 4.10 -20.32 6.39
C GLY A 58 4.76 -18.96 6.58
N GLU A 59 5.13 -18.27 5.50
CA GLU A 59 5.84 -17.00 5.53
C GLU A 59 5.02 -15.89 4.88
N VAL A 60 4.91 -14.73 5.55
CA VAL A 60 4.32 -13.53 4.98
C VAL A 60 5.32 -12.87 4.04
N ARG A 61 4.97 -12.76 2.77
CA ARG A 61 5.86 -12.26 1.71
C ARG A 61 5.51 -10.87 1.22
N GLY A 62 4.36 -10.35 1.61
CA GLY A 62 3.91 -9.03 1.25
C GLY A 62 2.54 -8.73 1.84
N PHE A 63 2.10 -7.49 1.74
CA PHE A 63 0.77 -7.11 2.24
C PHE A 63 0.27 -5.83 1.55
N TYR A 64 -1.03 -5.60 1.66
CA TYR A 64 -1.61 -4.30 1.36
C TYR A 64 -2.52 -3.83 2.49
N ALA A 65 -2.76 -2.54 2.55
CA ALA A 65 -3.74 -1.94 3.43
C ALA A 65 -4.65 -1.01 2.63
N LEU A 66 -5.93 -1.30 2.66
CA LEU A 66 -6.98 -0.51 2.02
C LEU A 66 -7.81 0.16 3.11
N CYS A 67 -7.79 1.49 3.14
CA CYS A 67 -8.53 2.28 4.11
C CYS A 67 -9.76 2.85 3.42
N VAL A 68 -10.93 2.37 3.81
CA VAL A 68 -12.21 2.76 3.20
C VAL A 68 -12.81 3.91 3.99
N GLY A 69 -13.19 4.97 3.30
CA GLY A 69 -13.88 6.11 3.90
C GLY A 69 -15.24 5.72 4.45
N GLU A 70 -15.75 6.53 5.39
CA GLU A 70 -17.08 6.33 5.97
C GLU A 70 -18.16 6.38 4.88
N GLU A 71 -19.24 5.64 5.10
CA GLU A 71 -20.43 5.72 4.28
C GLU A 71 -20.98 7.14 4.34
N LYS A 72 -20.95 7.83 3.19
CA LYS A 72 -21.63 9.10 3.02
C LYS A 72 -23.03 8.82 2.47
N GLU A 73 -23.95 9.79 2.59
CA GLU A 73 -25.33 9.70 2.09
C GLU A 73 -25.43 9.29 0.62
N HIS A 74 -24.33 9.42 -0.15
CA HIS A 74 -24.22 8.96 -1.53
C HIS A 74 -23.18 7.85 -1.62
N GLU A 75 -23.61 6.60 -1.64
CA GLU A 75 -22.75 5.41 -1.83
C GLU A 75 -21.87 5.52 -3.09
N LEU A 76 -22.32 6.26 -4.10
CA LEU A 76 -21.62 6.48 -5.36
C LEU A 76 -20.30 7.25 -5.21
N ASP A 77 -20.08 7.93 -4.10
CA ASP A 77 -18.89 8.75 -3.85
C ASP A 77 -17.91 8.12 -2.84
N ARG A 78 -18.12 6.85 -2.49
CA ARG A 78 -17.25 6.15 -1.57
C ARG A 78 -15.85 5.99 -2.18
N LYS A 79 -14.87 6.50 -1.46
CA LYS A 79 -13.46 6.41 -1.84
C LYS A 79 -12.68 5.57 -0.85
N ALA A 80 -11.61 4.96 -1.33
CA ALA A 80 -10.65 4.28 -0.48
C ALA A 80 -9.24 4.77 -0.80
N GLU A 81 -8.37 4.71 0.20
CA GLU A 81 -6.95 4.96 0.05
C GLU A 81 -6.21 3.63 0.12
N LEU A 82 -5.38 3.33 -0.87
CA LEU A 82 -4.42 2.25 -0.78
C LEU A 82 -3.18 2.80 -0.08
N GLU A 83 -3.14 2.63 1.24
CA GLU A 83 -2.10 3.21 2.08
C GLU A 83 -0.79 2.45 2.04
N HIS A 84 -0.87 1.14 1.87
CA HIS A 84 0.29 0.27 1.82
C HIS A 84 0.12 -0.79 0.74
N LEU A 85 1.18 -1.03 0.01
CA LEU A 85 1.37 -2.20 -0.85
C LEU A 85 2.87 -2.48 -0.90
N TRP A 86 3.30 -3.50 -0.19
CA TRP A 86 4.71 -3.81 -0.03
C TRP A 86 4.95 -5.30 -0.24
N VAL A 87 6.05 -5.61 -0.90
CA VAL A 87 6.54 -6.98 -1.10
C VAL A 87 7.92 -7.07 -0.45
N SER A 88 8.14 -8.11 0.33
CA SER A 88 9.47 -8.39 0.90
C SER A 88 10.50 -8.46 -0.24
N PRO A 89 11.67 -7.82 -0.08
CA PRO A 89 12.66 -7.72 -1.17
C PRO A 89 13.07 -9.06 -1.79
N ASP A 90 13.10 -10.12 -1.01
CA ASP A 90 13.45 -11.47 -1.50
C ASP A 90 12.45 -12.01 -2.53
N PHE A 91 11.25 -11.44 -2.59
CA PHE A 91 10.16 -11.91 -3.43
C PHE A 91 9.72 -10.89 -4.49
N ILE A 92 10.47 -9.81 -4.67
CA ILE A 92 10.23 -8.84 -5.73
C ILE A 92 10.43 -9.51 -7.10
N GLY A 93 9.54 -9.23 -8.04
CA GLY A 93 9.60 -9.81 -9.37
C GLY A 93 8.94 -11.20 -9.48
N THR A 94 8.26 -11.67 -8.42
CA THR A 94 7.58 -12.97 -8.42
C THR A 94 6.08 -12.88 -8.72
N GLY A 95 5.56 -11.67 -8.97
CA GLY A 95 4.13 -11.44 -9.24
C GLY A 95 3.27 -11.20 -8.01
N ILE A 96 3.85 -11.23 -6.81
CA ILE A 96 3.11 -11.04 -5.56
C ILE A 96 2.46 -9.64 -5.50
N GLY A 97 3.19 -8.60 -5.90
CA GLY A 97 2.66 -7.23 -5.92
C GLY A 97 1.43 -7.10 -6.80
N LYS A 98 1.46 -7.72 -7.99
CA LYS A 98 0.32 -7.75 -8.90
C LYS A 98 -0.87 -8.46 -8.27
N GLU A 99 -0.67 -9.61 -7.67
CA GLU A 99 -1.76 -10.38 -7.05
C GLU A 99 -2.36 -9.64 -5.86
N LEU A 100 -1.54 -9.02 -5.03
CA LEU A 100 -2.01 -8.17 -3.92
C LEU A 100 -2.83 -6.99 -4.44
N PHE A 101 -2.35 -6.32 -5.48
CA PHE A 101 -3.07 -5.20 -6.07
C PHE A 101 -4.44 -5.63 -6.63
N LEU A 102 -4.48 -6.73 -7.36
CA LEU A 102 -5.74 -7.26 -7.92
C LEU A 102 -6.72 -7.66 -6.82
N ASP A 103 -6.24 -8.28 -5.75
CA ASP A 103 -7.08 -8.63 -4.59
C ASP A 103 -7.64 -7.36 -3.92
N ALA A 104 -6.82 -6.32 -3.77
CA ALA A 104 -7.26 -5.04 -3.20
C ALA A 104 -8.36 -4.41 -4.06
N MET A 105 -8.22 -4.43 -5.39
CA MET A 105 -9.24 -3.88 -6.30
C MET A 105 -10.54 -4.69 -6.28
N GLU A 106 -10.44 -6.00 -6.25
CA GLU A 106 -11.61 -6.88 -6.13
C GLU A 106 -12.35 -6.63 -4.83
N ARG A 107 -11.62 -6.46 -3.73
CA ARG A 107 -12.20 -6.16 -2.43
C ARG A 107 -12.85 -4.77 -2.39
N ALA A 108 -12.18 -3.78 -2.97
CA ALA A 108 -12.73 -2.43 -3.08
C ALA A 108 -14.05 -2.43 -3.86
N ALA A 109 -14.12 -3.16 -4.98
CA ALA A 109 -15.34 -3.30 -5.76
C ALA A 109 -16.45 -3.96 -4.94
N ALA A 110 -16.14 -5.00 -4.17
CA ALA A 110 -17.11 -5.68 -3.30
C ALA A 110 -17.63 -4.79 -2.16
N LEU A 111 -16.88 -3.75 -1.80
CA LEU A 111 -17.25 -2.76 -0.79
C LEU A 111 -17.94 -1.52 -1.39
N ASP A 112 -18.28 -1.56 -2.67
CA ASP A 112 -18.91 -0.46 -3.41
C ASP A 112 -18.06 0.82 -3.42
N VAL A 113 -16.74 0.67 -3.40
CA VAL A 113 -15.81 1.78 -3.54
C VAL A 113 -15.78 2.21 -5.01
N ARG A 114 -16.03 3.51 -5.25
CA ARG A 114 -16.00 4.07 -6.61
C ARG A 114 -14.59 4.24 -7.13
N ASP A 115 -13.73 4.86 -6.31
CA ASP A 115 -12.35 5.15 -6.68
C ASP A 115 -11.40 4.76 -5.57
N VAL A 116 -10.29 4.16 -5.95
CA VAL A 116 -9.15 3.93 -5.06
C VAL A 116 -8.07 4.91 -5.44
N GLU A 117 -7.60 5.69 -4.46
CA GLU A 117 -6.53 6.66 -4.66
C GLU A 117 -5.30 6.23 -3.86
N LEU A 118 -4.15 6.68 -4.31
CA LEU A 118 -2.88 6.41 -3.63
C LEU A 118 -1.84 7.46 -4.00
N SER A 119 -0.91 7.69 -3.09
CA SER A 119 0.31 8.46 -3.36
C SER A 119 1.43 7.46 -3.57
N ALA A 120 1.99 7.40 -4.78
CA ALA A 120 2.98 6.38 -5.12
C ALA A 120 4.39 6.89 -4.88
N ASP A 121 5.25 6.01 -4.34
CA ASP A 121 6.69 6.24 -4.45
C ASP A 121 7.05 6.38 -5.93
N PRO A 122 7.90 7.36 -6.32
CA PRO A 122 8.27 7.52 -7.73
C PRO A 122 8.82 6.24 -8.37
N ASN A 123 9.48 5.38 -7.59
CA ASN A 123 10.00 4.09 -8.07
C ASN A 123 8.88 3.07 -8.33
N ALA A 124 7.71 3.23 -7.73
CA ALA A 124 6.58 2.32 -7.88
C ALA A 124 5.51 2.84 -8.85
N ALA A 125 5.56 4.11 -9.26
CA ALA A 125 4.52 4.72 -10.10
C ALA A 125 4.29 3.95 -11.40
N GLY A 126 5.34 3.45 -12.04
CA GLY A 126 5.24 2.66 -13.27
C GLY A 126 4.46 1.37 -13.09
N PHE A 127 4.60 0.72 -11.95
CA PHE A 127 3.81 -0.48 -11.62
C PHE A 127 2.32 -0.16 -11.61
N TYR A 128 1.91 0.88 -10.90
CA TYR A 128 0.50 1.25 -10.80
C TYR A 128 -0.08 1.69 -12.15
N THR A 129 0.69 2.41 -12.95
CA THR A 129 0.26 2.82 -14.29
C THR A 129 0.02 1.59 -15.17
N ARG A 130 0.91 0.60 -15.13
CA ARG A 130 0.70 -0.67 -15.86
C ARG A 130 -0.54 -1.42 -15.38
N MET A 131 -0.91 -1.25 -14.12
CA MET A 131 -2.12 -1.87 -13.55
C MET A 131 -3.39 -1.08 -13.86
N GLY A 132 -3.29 0.03 -14.60
CA GLY A 132 -4.45 0.80 -15.04
C GLY A 132 -4.74 2.07 -14.26
N ALA A 133 -3.85 2.46 -13.33
CA ALA A 133 -4.02 3.70 -12.57
C ALA A 133 -3.71 4.92 -13.45
N THR A 134 -4.43 6.01 -13.20
CA THR A 134 -4.25 7.29 -13.87
C THR A 134 -3.74 8.34 -12.88
N GLN A 135 -2.78 9.15 -13.30
CA GLN A 135 -2.30 10.24 -12.45
C GLN A 135 -3.31 11.37 -12.41
N ILE A 136 -3.66 11.81 -11.21
CA ILE A 136 -4.62 12.90 -10.97
C ILE A 136 -3.97 14.11 -10.32
N GLY A 137 -2.70 14.06 -9.99
CA GLY A 137 -1.98 15.17 -9.37
C GLY A 137 -0.66 14.74 -8.78
N GLU A 138 -0.15 15.57 -7.88
CA GLU A 138 1.09 15.33 -7.15
C GLU A 138 0.92 15.76 -5.70
N VAL A 139 1.68 15.13 -4.80
CA VAL A 139 1.73 15.49 -3.38
C VAL A 139 3.16 15.87 -3.05
N ASP A 140 3.35 17.01 -2.38
CA ASP A 140 4.67 17.42 -1.90
C ASP A 140 5.08 16.55 -0.72
N SER A 141 6.28 16.00 -0.81
CA SER A 141 6.88 15.16 0.23
C SER A 141 8.36 15.49 0.37
N PRO A 142 8.67 16.75 0.78
CA PRO A 142 10.05 17.17 0.92
C PRO A 142 10.74 16.41 2.04
N ILE A 143 12.03 16.18 1.88
CA ILE A 143 12.83 15.51 2.89
C ILE A 143 14.26 16.05 2.84
N ASP A 144 14.83 16.29 4.02
CA ASP A 144 16.24 16.70 4.18
C ASP A 144 16.60 17.92 3.30
N GLY A 145 15.70 18.91 3.25
CA GLY A 145 15.89 20.11 2.42
C GLY A 145 15.75 19.85 0.93
N THR A 146 15.47 18.62 0.51
CA THR A 146 15.28 18.23 -0.89
C THR A 146 13.81 18.29 -1.25
N GLU A 147 13.50 18.98 -2.33
CA GLU A 147 12.15 18.98 -2.89
C GLU A 147 11.85 17.60 -3.48
N ARG A 148 10.68 17.05 -3.14
CA ARG A 148 10.26 15.73 -3.60
C ARG A 148 8.76 15.73 -3.80
N LYS A 149 8.32 15.18 -4.93
CA LYS A 149 6.89 15.06 -5.25
C LYS A 149 6.53 13.61 -5.49
N LEU A 150 5.36 13.22 -4.98
CA LEU A 150 4.81 11.89 -5.21
C LEU A 150 3.67 11.98 -6.20
N PRO A 151 3.62 11.15 -7.26
CA PRO A 151 2.45 11.06 -8.11
C PRO A 151 1.23 10.64 -7.29
N ARG A 152 0.13 11.36 -7.46
CA ARG A 152 -1.16 10.98 -6.92
C ARG A 152 -1.93 10.24 -7.99
N LEU A 153 -2.30 9.00 -7.73
CA LEU A 153 -2.90 8.11 -8.71
C LEU A 153 -4.30 7.70 -8.28
N LYS A 154 -5.13 7.37 -9.29
CA LYS A 154 -6.49 6.91 -9.08
C LYS A 154 -6.76 5.71 -9.99
N ILE A 155 -7.52 4.75 -9.47
CA ILE A 155 -8.04 3.64 -10.23
C ILE A 155 -9.48 3.35 -9.83
N THR A 156 -10.33 3.06 -10.83
CA THR A 156 -11.69 2.57 -10.61
C THR A 156 -11.62 1.04 -10.53
N PRO A 157 -11.95 0.46 -9.37
CA PRO A 157 -11.87 -0.99 -9.20
C PRO A 157 -12.91 -1.77 -10.00
#